data_866e3ae71c80a40d8f607a26ebe5090e
#
_entry.id   866e3ae71c80a40d8f607a26ebe5090e
#
_cell.length_a   1.000
_cell.length_b   1.000
_cell.length_c   1.000
_cell.angle_alpha   90.00
_cell.angle_beta   90.00
_cell.angle_gamma   90.00
#
_symmetry.space_group_name_H-M   'P 1'
#
loop_
_entity.id
_entity.type
_entity.pdbx_description
1 polymer ?
#
loop_
_entity_poly.entity_id
_entity_poly.type
_entity_poly.pdbx_seq_one_letter_code
_entity_poly.pdbx_strand_id
1 'polypeptide(L)'
;CVAFKNKRSAILGNIIHTGNPIRKGLTKGNKSLGYKNFRFDNMYKTIFLFGGSQGSSYLNNILNQIIKEFKNANIQVIWQTGDIEFGKYKKYTSKIIHVTPFINNMSEAYAISDLIICRSGALTISELTVCGKPSILIPFSHAAGDHQTKNAQVLVDSNAAKKLSEKNLTEKKLLFTIMNLIHNE
;
A
#
# COMPACT_ATOMS: atom_id res chain seq x y z
N CYS A 1 -5.37 -23.84 -10.19
CA CYS A 1 -4.34 -22.80 -10.23
C CYS A 1 -4.21 -22.16 -8.86
N VAL A 2 -3.00 -21.85 -8.42
CA VAL A 2 -2.71 -21.19 -7.15
C VAL A 2 -1.77 -19.99 -7.37
N ALA A 3 -1.96 -18.94 -6.58
CA ALA A 3 -1.17 -17.72 -6.67
C ALA A 3 0.19 -17.82 -5.96
N PHE A 4 0.24 -18.57 -4.86
CA PHE A 4 1.44 -18.77 -4.06
C PHE A 4 1.70 -20.26 -3.86
N LYS A 5 2.97 -20.68 -3.83
CA LYS A 5 3.34 -22.06 -3.52
C LYS A 5 2.89 -22.39 -2.10
N ASN A 6 1.92 -23.28 -1.96
CA ASN A 6 1.44 -23.74 -0.67
C ASN A 6 2.04 -25.13 -0.39
N LYS A 7 2.79 -25.27 0.73
CA LYS A 7 3.40 -26.56 1.12
C LYS A 7 2.39 -27.59 1.63
N ARG A 8 1.12 -27.21 1.82
CA ARG A 8 0.06 -28.05 2.39
C ARG A 8 -1.23 -27.94 1.59
N SER A 9 -1.28 -28.43 0.39
CA SER A 9 -2.58 -28.68 -0.21
C SER A 9 -2.81 -30.19 -0.30
N ALA A 10 -3.63 -30.70 0.57
CA ALA A 10 -4.26 -32.02 0.44
C ALA A 10 -5.35 -32.01 -0.66
N ILE A 11 -5.13 -31.29 -1.74
CA ILE A 11 -6.03 -31.28 -2.89
C ILE A 11 -5.59 -32.45 -3.77
N LEU A 12 -6.45 -33.43 -3.90
CA LEU A 12 -6.30 -34.50 -4.90
C LEU A 12 -6.36 -33.89 -6.29
N GLY A 13 -5.22 -33.76 -6.98
CA GLY A 13 -5.13 -33.27 -8.34
C GLY A 13 -3.85 -32.49 -8.64
N ASN A 14 -3.61 -32.21 -9.91
CA ASN A 14 -2.45 -31.43 -10.37
C ASN A 14 -2.63 -29.95 -9.99
N ILE A 15 -1.74 -29.41 -9.16
CA ILE A 15 -1.69 -28.01 -8.79
C ILE A 15 -0.71 -27.29 -9.70
N ILE A 16 -1.22 -26.29 -10.43
CA ILE A 16 -0.40 -25.43 -11.28
C ILE A 16 -0.25 -24.07 -10.58
N HIS A 17 0.99 -23.67 -10.34
CA HIS A 17 1.32 -22.33 -9.83
C HIS A 17 1.34 -21.35 -10.99
N THR A 18 0.31 -20.50 -11.09
CA THR A 18 0.14 -19.54 -12.19
C THR A 18 0.47 -18.10 -11.76
N GLY A 19 0.61 -17.85 -10.47
CA GLY A 19 0.62 -16.50 -9.94
C GLY A 19 -0.75 -15.83 -9.99
N ASN A 20 -0.79 -14.54 -9.65
CA ASN A 20 -1.99 -13.71 -9.79
C ASN A 20 -1.93 -12.89 -11.08
N PRO A 21 -3.06 -12.70 -11.78
CA PRO A 21 -3.13 -11.73 -12.85
C PRO A 21 -2.94 -10.32 -12.31
N ILE A 22 -2.07 -9.55 -12.93
CA ILE A 22 -1.87 -8.12 -12.61
C ILE A 22 -2.45 -7.25 -13.71
N ARG A 23 -2.74 -6.00 -13.38
CA ARG A 23 -3.24 -5.02 -14.34
C ARG A 23 -2.23 -4.81 -15.47
N LYS A 24 -2.71 -4.85 -16.71
CA LYS A 24 -1.88 -4.58 -17.88
C LYS A 24 -1.30 -3.17 -17.79
N GLY A 25 0.01 -3.04 -18.01
CA GLY A 25 0.70 -1.75 -18.01
C GLY A 25 1.03 -1.17 -16.62
N LEU A 26 0.81 -1.91 -15.52
CA LEU A 26 1.05 -1.41 -14.16
C LEU A 26 2.49 -0.92 -13.96
N THR A 27 3.48 -1.60 -14.54
CA THR A 27 4.91 -1.24 -14.46
C THR A 27 5.34 -0.15 -15.43
N LYS A 28 4.44 0.30 -16.31
CA LYS A 28 4.71 1.32 -17.33
C LYS A 28 4.28 2.72 -16.90
N GLY A 29 4.08 2.95 -15.60
CA GLY A 29 3.69 4.26 -15.08
C GLY A 29 4.74 5.33 -15.39
N ASN A 30 4.28 6.47 -15.87
CA ASN A 30 5.12 7.62 -16.20
C ASN A 30 5.26 8.53 -14.98
N LYS A 31 6.48 8.67 -14.44
CA LYS A 31 6.73 9.50 -13.25
C LYS A 31 6.36 10.96 -13.47
N SER A 32 6.75 11.56 -14.58
CA SER A 32 6.45 12.98 -14.85
C SER A 32 4.95 13.23 -14.95
N LEU A 33 4.21 12.31 -15.58
CA LEU A 33 2.76 12.37 -15.64
C LEU A 33 2.13 12.15 -14.27
N GLY A 34 2.68 11.23 -13.46
CA GLY A 34 2.25 11.00 -12.08
C GLY A 34 2.38 12.25 -11.23
N TYR A 35 3.54 12.89 -11.20
CA TYR A 35 3.74 14.14 -10.45
C TYR A 35 2.78 15.24 -10.90
N LYS A 36 2.56 15.37 -12.21
CA LYS A 36 1.59 16.33 -12.77
C LYS A 36 0.16 16.04 -12.32
N ASN A 37 -0.28 14.78 -12.42
CA ASN A 37 -1.66 14.39 -12.12
C ASN A 37 -1.99 14.50 -10.63
N PHE A 38 -1.05 14.14 -9.76
CA PHE A 38 -1.21 14.29 -8.31
C PHE A 38 -0.87 15.71 -7.82
N ARG A 39 -0.34 16.58 -8.69
CA ARG A 39 0.13 17.94 -8.37
C ARG A 39 1.22 17.94 -7.30
N PHE A 40 2.14 16.98 -7.42
CA PHE A 40 3.24 16.77 -6.49
C PHE A 40 4.56 17.28 -7.06
N ASP A 41 5.51 17.55 -6.19
CA ASP A 41 6.87 17.94 -6.52
C ASP A 41 7.78 16.70 -6.47
N ASN A 42 8.63 16.52 -7.46
CA ASN A 42 9.57 15.39 -7.55
C ASN A 42 10.76 15.50 -6.58
N MET A 43 10.92 16.65 -5.92
CA MET A 43 11.94 16.85 -4.87
C MET A 43 11.58 16.20 -3.53
N TYR A 44 10.30 15.85 -3.33
CA TYR A 44 9.83 15.29 -2.07
C TYR A 44 9.52 13.80 -2.19
N LYS A 45 9.76 13.08 -1.08
CA LYS A 45 9.38 11.67 -0.98
C LYS A 45 7.86 11.51 -0.97
N THR A 46 7.36 10.49 -1.63
CA THR A 46 5.93 10.23 -1.77
C THR A 46 5.53 8.91 -1.11
N ILE A 47 4.58 8.98 -0.19
CA ILE A 47 3.92 7.81 0.41
C ILE A 47 2.59 7.58 -0.32
N PHE A 48 2.28 6.32 -0.62
CA PHE A 48 0.97 5.92 -1.13
C PHE A 48 0.27 5.00 -0.14
N LEU A 49 -0.87 5.45 0.41
CA LEU A 49 -1.70 4.66 1.32
C LEU A 49 -3.02 4.26 0.67
N PHE A 50 -3.34 2.97 0.74
CA PHE A 50 -4.64 2.43 0.31
C PHE A 50 -5.03 1.16 1.07
N GLY A 51 -6.33 0.98 1.29
CA GLY A 51 -6.90 -0.17 1.99
C GLY A 51 -7.51 -1.25 1.06
N GLY A 52 -7.24 -1.18 -0.25
CA GLY A 52 -7.95 -1.93 -1.28
C GLY A 52 -9.01 -1.06 -1.98
N SER A 53 -9.82 -1.63 -2.88
CA SER A 53 -10.79 -0.88 -3.67
C SER A 53 -11.86 -0.16 -2.83
N GLN A 54 -12.28 -0.78 -1.74
CA GLN A 54 -13.29 -0.20 -0.84
C GLN A 54 -12.70 0.69 0.25
N GLY A 55 -11.37 0.80 0.33
CA GLY A 55 -10.69 1.49 1.42
C GLY A 55 -10.55 0.62 2.68
N SER A 56 -10.11 1.25 3.76
CA SER A 56 -9.99 0.64 5.09
C SER A 56 -10.11 1.71 6.15
N SER A 57 -11.19 1.67 6.91
CA SER A 57 -11.44 2.64 8.01
C SER A 57 -10.30 2.64 9.03
N TYR A 58 -9.73 1.49 9.31
CA TYR A 58 -8.58 1.39 10.21
C TYR A 58 -7.36 2.13 9.67
N LEU A 59 -6.98 1.89 8.39
CA LEU A 59 -5.83 2.56 7.77
C LEU A 59 -6.06 4.06 7.63
N ASN A 60 -7.27 4.45 7.25
CA ASN A 60 -7.64 5.86 7.15
C ASN A 60 -7.53 6.55 8.52
N ASN A 61 -7.99 5.91 9.57
CA ASN A 61 -8.01 6.49 10.92
C ASN A 61 -6.60 6.64 11.48
N ILE A 62 -5.73 5.62 11.34
CA ILE A 62 -4.37 5.69 11.85
C ILE A 62 -3.52 6.70 11.06
N LEU A 63 -3.71 6.80 9.73
CA LEU A 63 -3.03 7.83 8.93
C LEU A 63 -3.47 9.24 9.36
N ASN A 64 -4.76 9.43 9.61
CA ASN A 64 -5.31 10.71 10.05
C ASN A 64 -4.64 11.24 11.33
N GLN A 65 -4.24 10.34 12.23
CA GLN A 65 -3.57 10.71 13.48
C GLN A 65 -2.15 11.25 13.27
N ILE A 66 -1.46 10.81 12.21
CA ILE A 66 -0.07 11.18 11.92
C ILE A 66 0.08 12.10 10.70
N ILE A 67 -1.00 12.47 10.03
CA ILE A 67 -0.95 13.20 8.75
C ILE A 67 -0.26 14.57 8.87
N LYS A 68 -0.31 15.20 10.04
CA LYS A 68 0.33 16.50 10.30
C LYS A 68 1.86 16.40 10.29
N GLU A 69 2.42 15.27 10.69
CA GLU A 69 3.85 15.05 10.78
C GLU A 69 4.51 15.04 9.39
N PHE A 70 3.79 14.59 8.37
CA PHE A 70 4.30 14.56 7.00
C PHE A 70 4.50 15.96 6.41
N LYS A 71 3.68 16.94 6.81
CA LYS A 71 3.86 18.32 6.40
C LYS A 71 5.20 18.89 6.90
N ASN A 72 5.57 18.57 8.14
CA ASN A 72 6.81 19.02 8.75
C ASN A 72 8.04 18.32 8.14
N ALA A 73 7.86 17.10 7.65
CA ALA A 73 8.92 16.27 7.07
C ALA A 73 9.07 16.42 5.54
N ASN A 74 8.30 17.30 4.89
CA ASN A 74 8.25 17.45 3.43
C ASN A 74 7.93 16.13 2.70
N ILE A 75 7.03 15.33 3.26
CA ILE A 75 6.58 14.06 2.68
C ILE A 75 5.22 14.27 2.04
N GLN A 76 5.08 13.86 0.78
CA GLN A 76 3.84 13.88 0.03
C GLN A 76 3.05 12.59 0.24
N VAL A 77 1.73 12.67 0.21
CA VAL A 77 0.85 11.53 0.48
C VAL A 77 -0.23 11.40 -0.58
N ILE A 78 -0.24 10.28 -1.28
CA ILE A 78 -1.40 9.80 -2.04
C ILE A 78 -2.24 8.95 -1.08
N TRP A 79 -3.49 9.37 -0.86
CA TRP A 79 -4.37 8.71 0.09
C TRP A 79 -5.67 8.27 -0.58
N GLN A 80 -5.78 6.97 -0.87
CA GLN A 80 -7.03 6.36 -1.33
C GLN A 80 -7.86 5.89 -0.14
N THR A 81 -8.96 6.57 0.12
CA THR A 81 -9.81 6.35 1.30
C THR A 81 -10.89 5.29 1.11
N GLY A 82 -11.30 5.01 -0.12
CA GLY A 82 -12.57 4.37 -0.46
C GLY A 82 -13.73 5.39 -0.47
N ASP A 83 -14.79 5.05 -1.21
CA ASP A 83 -15.93 5.95 -1.41
C ASP A 83 -16.63 6.34 -0.11
N ILE A 84 -16.83 5.36 0.78
CA ILE A 84 -17.61 5.55 2.02
C ILE A 84 -16.99 6.62 2.92
N GLU A 85 -15.67 6.64 3.04
CA GLU A 85 -14.99 7.55 3.97
C GLU A 85 -14.39 8.80 3.31
N PHE A 86 -14.46 8.92 1.99
CA PHE A 86 -13.90 10.06 1.27
C PHE A 86 -14.40 11.40 1.82
N GLY A 87 -15.69 11.51 2.07
CA GLY A 87 -16.32 12.72 2.63
C GLY A 87 -15.67 13.21 3.93
N LYS A 88 -15.24 12.26 4.78
CA LYS A 88 -14.60 12.55 6.08
C LYS A 88 -13.18 13.10 5.92
N TYR A 89 -12.43 12.61 4.93
CA TYR A 89 -10.99 12.89 4.79
C TYR A 89 -10.64 13.88 3.67
N LYS A 90 -11.54 14.18 2.72
CA LYS A 90 -11.29 15.13 1.61
C LYS A 90 -10.75 16.50 2.04
N LYS A 91 -11.09 16.94 3.26
CA LYS A 91 -10.64 18.21 3.86
C LYS A 91 -9.12 18.29 4.05
N TYR A 92 -8.40 17.18 4.04
CA TYR A 92 -6.94 17.14 4.17
C TYR A 92 -6.22 17.35 2.83
N THR A 93 -6.94 17.37 1.71
CA THR A 93 -6.35 17.66 0.39
C THR A 93 -5.63 18.99 0.41
N SER A 94 -4.37 18.99 0.01
CA SER A 94 -3.46 20.14 0.02
C SER A 94 -2.41 19.99 -1.09
N LYS A 95 -1.41 20.86 -1.10
CA LYS A 95 -0.28 20.77 -2.06
C LYS A 95 0.56 19.49 -1.89
N ILE A 96 0.56 18.89 -0.70
CA ILE A 96 1.35 17.69 -0.37
C ILE A 96 0.50 16.48 -0.02
N ILE A 97 -0.82 16.59 0.02
CA ILE A 97 -1.73 15.49 0.33
C ILE A 97 -2.81 15.43 -0.74
N HIS A 98 -2.85 14.33 -1.48
CA HIS A 98 -3.89 14.05 -2.47
C HIS A 98 -4.82 12.99 -1.92
N VAL A 99 -6.02 13.41 -1.47
CA VAL A 99 -7.06 12.50 -0.98
C VAL A 99 -8.04 12.19 -2.11
N THR A 100 -8.29 10.92 -2.34
CA THR A 100 -9.22 10.46 -3.39
C THR A 100 -10.00 9.24 -2.91
N PRO A 101 -11.24 9.05 -3.35
CA PRO A 101 -11.99 7.83 -3.05
C PRO A 101 -11.38 6.61 -3.73
N PHE A 102 -10.95 6.77 -4.99
CA PHE A 102 -10.40 5.70 -5.80
C PHE A 102 -9.36 6.22 -6.80
N ILE A 103 -8.34 5.41 -7.09
CA ILE A 103 -7.31 5.71 -8.08
C ILE A 103 -7.50 4.84 -9.31
N ASN A 104 -7.88 5.46 -10.42
CA ASN A 104 -8.03 4.75 -11.71
C ASN A 104 -6.67 4.42 -12.32
N ASN A 105 -5.72 5.34 -12.21
CA ASN A 105 -4.39 5.19 -12.81
C ASN A 105 -3.35 4.77 -11.76
N MET A 106 -3.45 3.52 -11.32
CA MET A 106 -2.55 2.94 -10.32
C MET A 106 -1.09 2.92 -10.76
N SER A 107 -0.82 2.80 -12.08
CA SER A 107 0.55 2.77 -12.60
C SER A 107 1.33 4.04 -12.26
N GLU A 108 0.70 5.20 -12.35
CA GLU A 108 1.31 6.49 -12.02
C GLU A 108 1.49 6.66 -10.51
N ALA A 109 0.49 6.23 -9.71
CA ALA A 109 0.61 6.23 -8.25
C ALA A 109 1.79 5.36 -7.80
N TYR A 110 1.90 4.13 -8.34
CA TYR A 110 3.06 3.27 -8.07
C TYR A 110 4.37 3.90 -8.55
N ALA A 111 4.39 4.50 -9.75
CA ALA A 111 5.62 5.05 -10.33
C ALA A 111 6.28 6.12 -9.45
N ILE A 112 5.48 7.04 -8.88
CA ILE A 112 6.00 8.15 -8.07
C ILE A 112 6.13 7.83 -6.59
N SER A 113 5.60 6.69 -6.11
CA SER A 113 5.67 6.34 -4.69
C SER A 113 7.04 5.79 -4.31
N ASP A 114 7.61 6.30 -3.24
CA ASP A 114 8.82 5.79 -2.59
C ASP A 114 8.49 4.70 -1.56
N LEU A 115 7.35 4.82 -0.88
CA LEU A 115 6.89 3.86 0.12
C LEU A 115 5.38 3.64 0.00
N ILE A 116 4.96 2.39 0.11
CA ILE A 116 3.54 2.02 0.04
C ILE A 116 3.07 1.49 1.39
N ILE A 117 1.90 1.93 1.84
CA ILE A 117 1.25 1.45 3.07
C ILE A 117 -0.10 0.87 2.67
N CYS A 118 -0.30 -0.43 2.87
CA CYS A 118 -1.54 -1.06 2.42
C CYS A 118 -1.90 -2.36 3.18
N ARG A 119 -3.08 -2.88 2.86
CA ARG A 119 -3.47 -4.25 3.18
C ARG A 119 -2.70 -5.25 2.32
N SER A 120 -2.59 -6.50 2.78
CA SER A 120 -1.84 -7.57 2.11
C SER A 120 -2.74 -8.56 1.37
N GLY A 121 -3.70 -8.05 0.60
CA GLY A 121 -4.48 -8.87 -0.34
C GLY A 121 -3.57 -9.51 -1.40
N ALA A 122 -3.95 -10.67 -1.92
CA ALA A 122 -3.13 -11.43 -2.86
C ALA A 122 -2.74 -10.63 -4.12
N LEU A 123 -3.69 -9.89 -4.71
CA LEU A 123 -3.43 -9.02 -5.86
C LEU A 123 -2.47 -7.88 -5.51
N THR A 124 -2.66 -7.25 -4.34
CA THR A 124 -1.80 -6.17 -3.86
C THR A 124 -0.35 -6.65 -3.72
N ILE A 125 -0.13 -7.81 -3.10
CA ILE A 125 1.22 -8.40 -2.99
C ILE A 125 1.84 -8.60 -4.36
N SER A 126 1.10 -9.14 -5.32
CA SER A 126 1.60 -9.35 -6.68
C SER A 126 1.92 -8.03 -7.40
N GLU A 127 1.10 -7.01 -7.24
CA GLU A 127 1.34 -5.67 -7.78
C GLU A 127 2.60 -5.03 -7.18
N LEU A 128 2.76 -5.09 -5.86
CA LEU A 128 3.96 -4.59 -5.16
C LEU A 128 5.24 -5.27 -5.65
N THR A 129 5.20 -6.60 -5.77
CA THR A 129 6.34 -7.40 -6.24
C THR A 129 6.76 -6.97 -7.65
N VAL A 130 5.80 -6.87 -8.58
CA VAL A 130 6.09 -6.53 -9.98
C VAL A 130 6.54 -5.08 -10.13
N CYS A 131 6.01 -4.17 -9.31
CA CYS A 131 6.42 -2.76 -9.31
C CYS A 131 7.71 -2.49 -8.53
N GLY A 132 8.26 -3.49 -7.82
CA GLY A 132 9.48 -3.34 -7.02
C GLY A 132 9.36 -2.26 -5.94
N LYS A 133 8.22 -2.18 -5.26
CA LYS A 133 7.96 -1.10 -4.30
C LYS A 133 8.15 -1.54 -2.85
N PRO A 134 8.99 -0.83 -2.07
CA PRO A 134 9.10 -1.05 -0.64
C PRO A 134 7.76 -0.77 0.03
N SER A 135 7.40 -1.59 1.01
CA SER A 135 6.06 -1.47 1.58
C SER A 135 5.99 -1.77 3.07
N ILE A 136 5.02 -1.11 3.73
CA ILE A 136 4.51 -1.45 5.05
C ILE A 136 3.17 -2.15 4.86
N LEU A 137 3.14 -3.42 5.20
CA LEU A 137 1.96 -4.27 5.08
C LEU A 137 1.25 -4.37 6.43
N ILE A 138 -0.03 -4.00 6.44
CA ILE A 138 -0.89 -4.08 7.63
C ILE A 138 -2.02 -5.07 7.29
N PRO A 139 -1.81 -6.38 7.55
CA PRO A 139 -2.80 -7.40 7.27
C PRO A 139 -4.13 -7.11 7.97
N PHE A 140 -5.24 -7.40 7.30
CA PHE A 140 -6.56 -7.31 7.91
C PHE A 140 -6.72 -8.44 8.95
N SER A 141 -6.92 -8.07 10.22
CA SER A 141 -6.91 -9.00 11.36
C SER A 141 -8.05 -10.02 11.36
N HIS A 142 -9.13 -9.74 10.62
CA HIS A 142 -10.31 -10.59 10.49
C HIS A 142 -10.38 -11.31 9.12
N ALA A 143 -9.25 -11.37 8.39
CA ALA A 143 -9.21 -12.08 7.11
C ALA A 143 -9.41 -13.59 7.32
N ALA A 144 -10.31 -14.18 6.55
CA ALA A 144 -10.62 -15.61 6.63
C ALA A 144 -9.33 -16.46 6.53
N GLY A 145 -9.14 -17.41 7.43
CA GLY A 145 -7.95 -18.28 7.45
C GLY A 145 -6.61 -17.55 7.57
N ASP A 146 -6.62 -16.29 8.01
CA ASP A 146 -5.43 -15.45 8.20
C ASP A 146 -4.55 -15.34 6.92
N HIS A 147 -5.22 -15.37 5.75
CA HIS A 147 -4.51 -15.37 4.47
C HIS A 147 -3.70 -14.08 4.24
N GLN A 148 -4.14 -12.93 4.77
CA GLN A 148 -3.40 -11.68 4.58
C GLN A 148 -2.07 -11.67 5.33
N THR A 149 -1.99 -12.21 6.55
CA THR A 149 -0.72 -12.36 7.27
C THR A 149 0.25 -13.27 6.53
N LYS A 150 -0.26 -14.37 5.98
CA LYS A 150 0.55 -15.30 5.15
C LYS A 150 1.07 -14.64 3.88
N ASN A 151 0.21 -13.88 3.19
CA ASN A 151 0.61 -13.12 2.01
C ASN A 151 1.70 -12.09 2.32
N ALA A 152 1.53 -11.32 3.42
CA ALA A 152 2.52 -10.34 3.85
C ALA A 152 3.87 -10.99 4.15
N GLN A 153 3.87 -12.19 4.75
CA GLN A 153 5.09 -12.89 5.13
C GLN A 153 5.99 -13.19 3.93
N VAL A 154 5.43 -13.44 2.75
CA VAL A 154 6.20 -13.69 1.51
C VAL A 154 7.14 -12.52 1.18
N LEU A 155 6.66 -11.26 1.29
CA LEU A 155 7.49 -10.09 1.03
C LEU A 155 8.44 -9.77 2.20
N VAL A 156 8.04 -10.08 3.43
CA VAL A 156 8.90 -9.92 4.63
C VAL A 156 10.09 -10.86 4.55
N ASP A 157 9.87 -12.12 4.19
CA ASP A 157 10.94 -13.14 4.07
C ASP A 157 11.95 -12.79 2.95
N SER A 158 11.49 -11.98 1.98
CA SER A 158 12.33 -11.46 0.89
C SER A 158 12.95 -10.09 1.20
N ASN A 159 12.81 -9.57 2.42
CA ASN A 159 13.22 -8.23 2.84
C ASN A 159 12.61 -7.07 2.00
N ALA A 160 11.52 -7.33 1.28
CA ALA A 160 10.84 -6.36 0.42
C ALA A 160 9.74 -5.54 1.15
N ALA A 161 9.37 -5.95 2.38
CA ALA A 161 8.36 -5.27 3.15
C ALA A 161 8.59 -5.36 4.66
N LYS A 162 7.98 -4.43 5.40
CA LYS A 162 7.76 -4.54 6.85
C LYS A 162 6.30 -4.89 7.12
N LYS A 163 6.06 -5.86 7.99
CA LYS A 163 4.71 -6.23 8.43
C LYS A 163 4.42 -5.66 9.81
N LEU A 164 3.31 -4.94 9.93
CA LEU A 164 2.81 -4.43 11.21
C LEU A 164 1.46 -5.06 11.52
N SER A 165 1.32 -5.59 12.74
CA SER A 165 0.05 -6.20 13.17
C SER A 165 -0.96 -5.12 13.54
N GLU A 166 -2.14 -5.14 12.93
CA GLU A 166 -3.24 -4.23 13.23
C GLU A 166 -3.59 -4.19 14.73
N LYS A 167 -3.52 -5.34 15.42
CA LYS A 167 -3.88 -5.46 16.84
C LYS A 167 -3.00 -4.61 17.76
N ASN A 168 -1.72 -4.45 17.43
CA ASN A 168 -0.73 -3.79 18.29
C ASN A 168 -0.10 -2.57 17.61
N LEU A 169 -0.73 -2.04 16.57
CA LEU A 169 -0.21 -0.88 15.86
C LEU A 169 -0.69 0.40 16.52
N THR A 170 0.27 1.22 16.94
CA THR A 170 0.04 2.58 17.40
C THR A 170 0.50 3.57 16.33
N GLU A 171 -0.04 4.80 16.39
CA GLU A 171 0.36 5.90 15.52
C GLU A 171 1.87 6.18 15.59
N LYS A 172 2.44 6.15 16.80
CA LYS A 172 3.89 6.35 17.01
C LYS A 172 4.73 5.27 16.32
N LYS A 173 4.30 4.00 16.43
CA LYS A 173 5.00 2.87 15.80
C LYS A 173 4.92 2.96 14.28
N LEU A 174 3.77 3.34 13.72
CA LEU A 174 3.62 3.52 12.28
C LEU A 174 4.52 4.66 11.79
N LEU A 175 4.44 5.83 12.43
CA LEU A 175 5.25 6.99 12.07
C LEU A 175 6.76 6.67 12.13
N PHE A 176 7.23 6.06 13.22
CA PHE A 176 8.62 5.64 13.36
C PHE A 176 9.06 4.70 12.23
N THR A 177 8.21 3.70 11.88
CA THR A 177 8.51 2.76 10.80
C THR A 177 8.57 3.46 9.44
N ILE A 178 7.66 4.39 9.18
CA ILE A 178 7.64 5.20 7.95
C ILE A 178 8.93 6.02 7.83
N MET A 179 9.27 6.78 8.87
CA MET A 179 10.44 7.66 8.85
C MET A 179 11.74 6.87 8.66
N ASN A 180 11.88 5.73 9.30
CA ASN A 180 13.04 4.87 9.11
C ASN A 180 13.16 4.30 7.69
N LEU A 181 12.04 3.93 7.05
CA LEU A 181 12.07 3.34 5.71
C LEU A 181 12.23 4.39 4.60
N ILE A 182 11.70 5.59 4.79
CA ILE A 182 11.70 6.61 3.74
C ILE A 182 13.03 7.37 3.65
N HIS A 183 13.83 7.36 4.74
CA HIS A 183 15.13 8.02 4.82
C HIS A 183 16.32 7.05 4.75
N ASN A 184 16.10 5.73 4.91
CA ASN A 184 17.14 4.73 4.66
C ASN A 184 17.12 4.36 3.16
N GLU A 185 18.16 4.76 2.44
CA GLU A 185 18.44 4.33 1.06
C GLU A 185 18.87 2.87 1.01
#